data_b82b4e9073bc2452ae691811294d50ee
#
_entry.id   b82b4e9073bc2452ae691811294d50ee
#
_cell.length_a   1.000
_cell.length_b   1.000
_cell.length_c   1.000
_cell.angle_alpha   90.00
_cell.angle_beta   90.00
_cell.angle_gamma   90.00
#
_symmetry.space_group_name_H-M   'P 1'
#
loop_
_entity.id
_entity.type
_entity.pdbx_description
1 polymer ?
#
loop_
_entity_poly.entity_id
_entity_poly.type
_entity_poly.pdbx_seq_one_letter_code
_entity_poly.pdbx_strand_id
1 'polypeptide(L)'
;EIGACAPSISTRERMASEHGIAVFETAAELAEKTDFLVLAVKPAQVEGVFREKGLEIGPEHLVMSIVAGLSTEVLESYVPGGRIVRVMPNHCCMVLEGASSYSPGKNATEADLDRVESVLEAVGSAFEVRESDMDAVTGVSGSGPAYVYMMIDAMADGGVLCGLPREVAIELAAQTVLGAAKTVLETGQHPDVLKDSVCSPGGTTIEGVRALEDRAIRSAFIDAVRASAERSRRMGKGN
;
A
#
# COMPACT_ATOMS: atom_id res chain seq x y z
N GLU A 1 -19.86 2.57 12.25
CA GLU A 1 -20.29 3.72 11.45
C GLU A 1 -19.05 4.46 10.95
N ILE A 2 -19.03 4.92 9.69
CA ILE A 2 -17.88 5.62 9.10
C ILE A 2 -18.28 7.08 8.87
N GLY A 3 -17.38 7.99 9.22
CA GLY A 3 -17.50 9.41 8.93
C GLY A 3 -16.26 9.94 8.22
N ALA A 4 -16.38 11.04 7.50
CA ALA A 4 -15.25 11.67 6.81
C ALA A 4 -15.25 13.19 6.98
N CYS A 5 -14.05 13.76 7.06
CA CYS A 5 -13.80 15.19 6.99
C CYS A 5 -12.93 15.51 5.78
N ALA A 6 -13.27 16.54 5.04
CA ALA A 6 -12.42 17.05 3.97
C ALA A 6 -12.62 18.57 3.80
N PRO A 7 -11.54 19.32 3.47
CA PRO A 7 -11.63 20.77 3.30
C PRO A 7 -12.58 21.20 2.18
N SER A 8 -12.66 20.42 1.10
CA SER A 8 -13.47 20.74 -0.08
C SER A 8 -14.93 20.31 0.10
N ILE A 9 -15.87 21.22 -0.07
CA ILE A 9 -17.31 20.95 -0.07
C ILE A 9 -17.65 19.87 -1.10
N SER A 10 -17.12 19.97 -2.32
CA SER A 10 -17.39 19.00 -3.39
C SER A 10 -16.90 17.58 -3.03
N THR A 11 -15.79 17.47 -2.28
CA THR A 11 -15.32 16.16 -1.79
C THR A 11 -16.27 15.60 -0.73
N ARG A 12 -16.74 16.43 0.21
CA ARG A 12 -17.70 16.01 1.23
C ARG A 12 -19.04 15.55 0.62
N GLU A 13 -19.59 16.35 -0.32
CA GLU A 13 -20.82 16.01 -1.04
C GLU A 13 -20.70 14.70 -1.80
N ARG A 14 -19.56 14.48 -2.47
CA ARG A 14 -19.28 13.23 -3.17
C ARG A 14 -19.24 12.05 -2.21
N MET A 15 -18.51 12.14 -1.10
CA MET A 15 -18.41 11.08 -0.09
C MET A 15 -19.79 10.75 0.49
N ALA A 16 -20.60 11.74 0.79
CA ALA A 16 -21.95 11.52 1.29
C ALA A 16 -22.85 10.83 0.25
N SER A 17 -22.77 11.26 -1.02
CA SER A 17 -23.64 10.74 -2.10
C SER A 17 -23.22 9.35 -2.59
N GLU A 18 -21.92 9.10 -2.74
CA GLU A 18 -21.41 7.83 -3.28
C GLU A 18 -21.36 6.72 -2.21
N HIS A 19 -21.09 7.07 -0.96
CA HIS A 19 -20.84 6.09 0.10
C HIS A 19 -21.86 6.12 1.25
N GLY A 20 -22.75 7.12 1.28
CA GLY A 20 -23.78 7.24 2.32
C GLY A 20 -23.21 7.46 3.74
N ILE A 21 -21.98 7.97 3.85
CA ILE A 21 -21.31 8.19 5.14
C ILE A 21 -21.58 9.59 5.69
N ALA A 22 -21.47 9.77 7.02
CA ALA A 22 -21.51 11.06 7.65
C ALA A 22 -20.31 11.92 7.22
N VAL A 23 -20.53 13.19 6.95
CA VAL A 23 -19.45 14.13 6.57
C VAL A 23 -19.41 15.31 7.51
N PHE A 24 -18.21 15.74 7.85
CA PHE A 24 -17.93 16.81 8.79
C PHE A 24 -17.15 17.93 8.10
N GLU A 25 -17.29 19.12 8.60
CA GLU A 25 -16.63 20.29 8.04
C GLU A 25 -15.18 20.39 8.52
N THR A 26 -14.95 19.99 9.77
CA THR A 26 -13.68 20.10 10.47
C THR A 26 -13.21 18.74 11.02
N ALA A 27 -11.90 18.59 11.21
CA ALA A 27 -11.34 17.41 11.86
C ALA A 27 -11.73 17.36 13.35
N ALA A 28 -11.92 18.52 13.98
CA ALA A 28 -12.39 18.65 15.35
C ALA A 28 -13.78 18.03 15.53
N GLU A 29 -14.75 18.38 14.67
CA GLU A 29 -16.10 17.79 14.72
C GLU A 29 -16.09 16.26 14.52
N LEU A 30 -15.21 15.77 13.64
CA LEU A 30 -15.06 14.33 13.42
C LEU A 30 -14.47 13.63 14.65
N ALA A 31 -13.41 14.20 15.25
CA ALA A 31 -12.73 13.60 16.40
C ALA A 31 -13.64 13.50 17.64
N GLU A 32 -14.57 14.44 17.84
CA GLU A 32 -15.58 14.35 18.92
C GLU A 32 -16.52 13.14 18.76
N LYS A 33 -16.63 12.54 17.58
CA LYS A 33 -17.58 11.47 17.26
C LYS A 33 -16.96 10.08 17.18
N THR A 34 -15.64 9.98 17.20
CA THR A 34 -14.94 8.70 17.04
C THR A 34 -13.65 8.65 17.85
N ASP A 35 -13.30 7.48 18.29
CA ASP A 35 -12.02 7.17 18.95
C ASP A 35 -11.00 6.56 17.97
N PHE A 36 -11.40 6.29 16.72
CA PHE A 36 -10.53 5.74 15.67
C PHE A 36 -10.49 6.66 14.45
N LEU A 37 -9.37 7.31 14.26
CA LEU A 37 -9.13 8.30 13.21
C LEU A 37 -8.19 7.75 12.15
N VAL A 38 -8.55 7.90 10.88
CA VAL A 38 -7.68 7.57 9.74
C VAL A 38 -7.13 8.86 9.15
N LEU A 39 -5.82 9.07 9.26
CA LEU A 39 -5.13 10.21 8.67
C LEU A 39 -4.74 9.88 7.22
N ALA A 40 -5.54 10.39 6.28
CA ALA A 40 -5.43 10.09 4.84
C ALA A 40 -5.22 11.37 4.00
N VAL A 41 -4.30 12.22 4.42
CA VAL A 41 -3.96 13.48 3.74
C VAL A 41 -2.56 13.42 3.12
N LYS A 42 -2.23 14.39 2.25
CA LYS A 42 -0.86 14.49 1.73
C LYS A 42 0.10 14.92 2.85
N PRO A 43 1.38 14.49 2.84
CA PRO A 43 2.35 14.80 3.88
C PRO A 43 2.41 16.29 4.26
N ALA A 44 2.38 17.18 3.26
CA ALA A 44 2.40 18.64 3.47
C ALA A 44 1.17 19.21 4.19
N GLN A 45 0.10 18.44 4.33
CA GLN A 45 -1.15 18.88 4.98
C GLN A 45 -1.25 18.42 6.43
N VAL A 46 -0.43 17.48 6.87
CA VAL A 46 -0.52 16.85 8.19
C VAL A 46 -0.41 17.86 9.31
N GLU A 47 0.58 18.76 9.26
CA GLU A 47 0.74 19.82 10.26
C GLU A 47 -0.49 20.72 10.34
N GLY A 48 -1.08 21.06 9.19
CA GLY A 48 -2.30 21.87 9.12
C GLY A 48 -3.51 21.20 9.76
N VAL A 49 -3.65 19.88 9.60
CA VAL A 49 -4.71 19.10 10.25
C VAL A 49 -4.54 19.14 11.78
N PHE A 50 -3.35 18.80 12.29
CA PHE A 50 -3.12 18.76 13.74
C PHE A 50 -3.12 20.13 14.42
N ARG A 51 -2.92 21.23 13.66
CA ARG A 51 -3.01 22.61 14.15
C ARG A 51 -4.40 23.23 13.97
N GLU A 52 -5.38 22.46 13.50
CA GLU A 52 -6.73 22.94 13.36
C GLU A 52 -7.31 23.37 14.72
N LYS A 53 -7.95 24.55 14.73
CA LYS A 53 -8.51 25.10 15.98
C LYS A 53 -9.65 24.21 16.49
N GLY A 54 -9.52 23.79 17.73
CA GLY A 54 -10.52 22.98 18.42
C GLY A 54 -10.31 21.48 18.22
N LEU A 55 -9.33 21.03 17.43
CA LEU A 55 -8.98 19.63 17.35
C LEU A 55 -8.23 19.21 18.63
N GLU A 56 -8.82 18.30 19.36
CA GLU A 56 -8.23 17.69 20.55
C GLU A 56 -8.11 16.19 20.31
N ILE A 57 -6.86 15.68 20.24
CA ILE A 57 -6.56 14.25 20.13
C ILE A 57 -5.77 13.84 21.38
N GLY A 58 -6.37 12.99 22.19
CA GLY A 58 -5.82 12.50 23.44
C GLY A 58 -5.60 10.99 23.46
N PRO A 59 -5.28 10.43 24.64
CA PRO A 59 -5.04 8.99 24.84
C PRO A 59 -6.21 8.08 24.46
N GLU A 60 -7.42 8.63 24.40
CA GLU A 60 -8.63 7.92 23.98
C GLU A 60 -8.68 7.68 22.46
N HIS A 61 -7.93 8.45 21.67
CA HIS A 61 -7.94 8.33 20.23
C HIS A 61 -6.84 7.40 19.73
N LEU A 62 -7.21 6.50 18.81
CA LEU A 62 -6.31 5.76 17.95
C LEU A 62 -6.21 6.48 16.61
N VAL A 63 -5.01 6.85 16.20
CA VAL A 63 -4.75 7.45 14.89
C VAL A 63 -3.99 6.47 14.01
N MET A 64 -4.66 5.94 13.00
CA MET A 64 -4.06 5.16 11.91
C MET A 64 -3.61 6.11 10.80
N SER A 65 -2.31 6.26 10.60
CA SER A 65 -1.77 7.14 9.56
C SER A 65 -1.35 6.34 8.33
N ILE A 66 -1.96 6.64 7.19
CA ILE A 66 -1.54 6.10 5.87
C ILE A 66 -0.68 7.11 5.09
N VAL A 67 -0.13 8.10 5.77
CA VAL A 67 0.68 9.16 5.15
C VAL A 67 2.09 8.66 4.89
N ALA A 68 2.50 8.68 3.62
CA ALA A 68 3.84 8.27 3.22
C ALA A 68 4.94 9.20 3.79
N GLY A 69 6.04 8.62 4.23
CA GLY A 69 7.25 9.36 4.63
C GLY A 69 7.20 10.01 6.02
N LEU A 70 6.15 9.82 6.82
CA LEU A 70 6.10 10.31 8.20
C LEU A 70 6.28 9.17 9.20
N SER A 71 7.22 9.34 10.12
CA SER A 71 7.46 8.38 11.20
C SER A 71 6.43 8.51 12.31
N THR A 72 6.31 7.44 13.12
CA THR A 72 5.50 7.46 14.35
C THR A 72 5.97 8.56 15.29
N GLU A 73 7.28 8.77 15.43
CA GLU A 73 7.88 9.83 16.26
C GLU A 73 7.40 11.23 15.84
N VAL A 74 7.36 11.51 14.54
CA VAL A 74 6.86 12.80 14.01
C VAL A 74 5.36 12.94 14.30
N LEU A 75 4.58 11.90 14.06
CA LEU A 75 3.13 11.91 14.31
C LEU A 75 2.83 12.09 15.82
N GLU A 76 3.55 11.40 16.69
CA GLU A 76 3.43 11.51 18.15
C GLU A 76 3.76 12.92 18.65
N SER A 77 4.64 13.66 17.96
CA SER A 77 4.96 15.04 18.32
C SER A 77 3.77 16.00 18.14
N TYR A 78 2.83 15.68 17.26
CA TYR A 78 1.60 16.45 17.08
C TYR A 78 0.51 16.09 18.10
N VAL A 79 0.51 14.85 18.61
CA VAL A 79 -0.54 14.32 19.49
C VAL A 79 0.08 13.67 20.73
N PRO A 80 0.65 14.46 21.66
CA PRO A 80 1.28 13.93 22.87
C PRO A 80 0.32 13.04 23.67
N GLY A 81 0.71 11.78 23.87
CA GLY A 81 -0.13 10.77 24.56
C GLY A 81 -1.12 10.03 23.66
N GLY A 82 -1.32 10.45 22.41
CA GLY A 82 -2.16 9.75 21.45
C GLY A 82 -1.58 8.39 21.04
N ARG A 83 -2.46 7.47 20.65
CA ARG A 83 -2.10 6.12 20.19
C ARG A 83 -1.99 6.14 18.68
N ILE A 84 -0.78 5.96 18.17
CA ILE A 84 -0.47 6.06 16.73
C ILE A 84 -0.15 4.68 16.18
N VAL A 85 -0.70 4.35 15.01
CA VAL A 85 -0.24 3.23 14.18
C VAL A 85 0.04 3.78 12.78
N ARG A 86 1.28 3.62 12.34
CA ARG A 86 1.69 3.97 10.99
C ARG A 86 1.39 2.81 10.05
N VAL A 87 0.77 3.10 8.92
CA VAL A 87 0.38 2.10 7.92
C VAL A 87 0.90 2.51 6.54
N MET A 88 1.37 1.54 5.78
CA MET A 88 1.70 1.68 4.37
C MET A 88 0.84 0.73 3.54
N PRO A 89 -0.32 1.18 3.06
CA PRO A 89 -1.14 0.42 2.12
C PRO A 89 -0.61 0.53 0.69
N ASN A 90 -1.22 -0.21 -0.23
CA ASN A 90 -0.95 -0.02 -1.65
C ASN A 90 -2.23 0.13 -2.48
N HIS A 91 -2.06 0.47 -3.77
CA HIS A 91 -3.17 0.73 -4.70
C HIS A 91 -4.12 -0.46 -4.87
N CYS A 92 -3.64 -1.69 -4.66
CA CYS A 92 -4.46 -2.91 -4.83
C CYS A 92 -5.57 -3.04 -3.78
N CYS A 93 -5.59 -2.22 -2.71
CA CYS A 93 -6.74 -2.11 -1.80
C CYS A 93 -8.04 -1.76 -2.52
N MET A 94 -7.97 -1.05 -3.67
CA MET A 94 -9.16 -0.70 -4.47
C MET A 94 -9.91 -1.91 -5.05
N VAL A 95 -9.25 -3.06 -5.11
CA VAL A 95 -9.81 -4.33 -5.57
C VAL A 95 -9.79 -5.40 -4.48
N LEU A 96 -9.62 -4.98 -3.21
CA LEU A 96 -9.59 -5.84 -2.02
C LEU A 96 -8.42 -6.86 -2.01
N GLU A 97 -7.35 -6.54 -2.72
CA GLU A 97 -6.12 -7.36 -2.83
C GLU A 97 -4.89 -6.54 -2.42
N GLY A 98 -5.08 -5.67 -1.45
CA GLY A 98 -4.01 -4.82 -0.92
C GLY A 98 -2.96 -5.62 -0.16
N ALA A 99 -1.71 -5.15 -0.20
CA ALA A 99 -0.66 -5.57 0.71
C ALA A 99 -0.29 -4.37 1.59
N SER A 100 -0.82 -4.35 2.81
CA SER A 100 -0.62 -3.29 3.77
C SER A 100 0.35 -3.71 4.85
N SER A 101 1.27 -2.83 5.23
CA SER A 101 2.09 -3.07 6.42
C SER A 101 1.84 -1.99 7.46
N TYR A 102 1.95 -2.35 8.74
CA TYR A 102 1.74 -1.42 9.85
C TYR A 102 2.83 -1.55 10.91
N SER A 103 3.03 -0.47 11.65
CA SER A 103 3.98 -0.40 12.76
C SER A 103 3.41 0.45 13.89
N PRO A 104 3.43 -0.06 15.15
CA PRO A 104 2.94 0.69 16.30
C PRO A 104 3.85 1.85 16.69
N GLY A 105 3.26 2.94 17.15
CA GLY A 105 3.92 3.96 17.95
C GLY A 105 4.01 3.55 19.43
N LYS A 106 4.62 4.41 20.24
CA LYS A 106 4.96 4.10 21.65
C LYS A 106 3.76 3.80 22.54
N ASN A 107 2.61 4.40 22.26
CA ASN A 107 1.41 4.29 23.10
C ASN A 107 0.34 3.35 22.50
N ALA A 108 0.59 2.79 21.31
CA ALA A 108 -0.33 1.83 20.71
C ALA A 108 -0.34 0.53 21.52
N THR A 109 -1.54 -0.02 21.72
CA THR A 109 -1.79 -1.25 22.45
C THR A 109 -2.07 -2.41 21.49
N GLU A 110 -1.96 -3.65 21.95
CA GLU A 110 -2.37 -4.84 21.17
C GLU A 110 -3.80 -4.70 20.62
N ALA A 111 -4.74 -4.21 21.44
CA ALA A 111 -6.12 -3.97 21.02
C ALA A 111 -6.23 -2.92 19.88
N ASP A 112 -5.31 -1.97 19.81
CA ASP A 112 -5.23 -1.02 18.72
C ASP A 112 -4.73 -1.68 17.44
N LEU A 113 -3.74 -2.58 17.58
CA LEU A 113 -3.21 -3.33 16.46
C LEU A 113 -4.28 -4.26 15.86
N ASP A 114 -5.02 -4.98 16.72
CA ASP A 114 -6.15 -5.82 16.28
C ASP A 114 -7.20 -5.01 15.49
N ARG A 115 -7.51 -3.78 15.94
CA ARG A 115 -8.45 -2.89 15.23
C ARG A 115 -7.91 -2.44 13.88
N VAL A 116 -6.64 -2.06 13.82
CA VAL A 116 -5.98 -1.65 12.56
C VAL A 116 -5.90 -2.83 11.60
N GLU A 117 -5.45 -3.99 12.07
CA GLU A 117 -5.35 -5.21 11.28
C GLU A 117 -6.71 -5.59 10.68
N SER A 118 -7.78 -5.59 11.49
CA SER A 118 -9.14 -5.86 11.01
C SER A 118 -9.59 -4.92 9.88
N VAL A 119 -9.22 -3.65 9.93
CA VAL A 119 -9.52 -2.69 8.85
C VAL A 119 -8.69 -2.99 7.59
N LEU A 120 -7.43 -3.35 7.75
CA LEU A 120 -6.54 -3.64 6.63
C LEU A 120 -6.89 -4.97 5.95
N GLU A 121 -7.25 -5.99 6.73
CA GLU A 121 -7.70 -7.29 6.23
C GLU A 121 -9.01 -7.23 5.43
N ALA A 122 -9.84 -6.24 5.69
CA ALA A 122 -11.05 -5.99 4.89
C ALA A 122 -10.72 -5.56 3.44
N VAL A 123 -9.49 -5.13 3.18
CA VAL A 123 -9.05 -4.63 1.85
C VAL A 123 -7.82 -5.36 1.32
N GLY A 124 -7.43 -6.48 1.93
CA GLY A 124 -6.28 -7.29 1.50
C GLY A 124 -5.59 -7.99 2.66
N SER A 125 -4.27 -8.10 2.59
CA SER A 125 -3.45 -8.70 3.66
C SER A 125 -2.75 -7.63 4.48
N ALA A 126 -2.62 -7.87 5.80
CA ALA A 126 -1.96 -7.00 6.76
C ALA A 126 -0.69 -7.66 7.32
N PHE A 127 0.37 -6.86 7.51
CA PHE A 127 1.66 -7.35 8.01
C PHE A 127 2.23 -6.36 9.03
N GLU A 128 2.42 -6.81 10.27
CA GLU A 128 3.18 -6.04 11.23
C GLU A 128 4.66 -6.05 10.89
N VAL A 129 5.29 -4.87 10.88
CA VAL A 129 6.71 -4.71 10.62
C VAL A 129 7.32 -3.69 11.58
N ARG A 130 8.64 -3.76 11.76
CA ARG A 130 9.34 -2.68 12.47
C ARG A 130 9.26 -1.39 11.67
N GLU A 131 9.15 -0.27 12.32
CA GLU A 131 9.11 1.02 11.64
C GLU A 131 10.34 1.28 10.75
N SER A 132 11.52 0.79 11.18
CA SER A 132 12.75 0.84 10.37
C SER A 132 12.65 0.17 9.00
N ASP A 133 11.70 -0.73 8.82
CA ASP A 133 11.52 -1.52 7.60
C ASP A 133 10.49 -0.90 6.65
N MET A 134 9.74 0.13 7.09
CA MET A 134 8.67 0.78 6.31
C MET A 134 9.14 1.38 4.97
N ASP A 135 10.40 1.83 4.88
CA ASP A 135 10.95 2.29 3.60
C ASP A 135 11.14 1.14 2.61
N ALA A 136 11.57 -0.03 3.09
CA ALA A 136 11.68 -1.23 2.27
C ALA A 136 10.29 -1.74 1.85
N VAL A 137 9.31 -1.72 2.76
CA VAL A 137 7.90 -1.99 2.46
C VAL A 137 7.39 -1.09 1.34
N THR A 138 7.66 0.22 1.41
CA THR A 138 7.29 1.17 0.35
C THR A 138 7.89 0.75 -0.99
N GLY A 139 9.14 0.29 -1.00
CA GLY A 139 9.82 -0.20 -2.20
C GLY A 139 9.18 -1.45 -2.79
N VAL A 140 8.78 -2.41 -1.94
CA VAL A 140 8.23 -3.70 -2.36
C VAL A 140 6.74 -3.60 -2.68
N SER A 141 5.91 -3.22 -1.71
CA SER A 141 4.45 -3.26 -1.85
C SER A 141 3.83 -1.92 -2.20
N GLY A 142 4.37 -0.80 -1.71
CA GLY A 142 3.84 0.53 -2.03
C GLY A 142 4.01 0.88 -3.51
N SER A 143 5.21 0.72 -4.05
CA SER A 143 5.55 0.99 -5.45
C SER A 143 5.40 -0.22 -6.36
N GLY A 144 5.38 -1.42 -5.80
CA GLY A 144 5.32 -2.70 -6.51
C GLY A 144 4.24 -2.81 -7.58
N PRO A 145 3.00 -2.33 -7.35
CA PRO A 145 1.96 -2.38 -8.38
C PRO A 145 2.38 -1.74 -9.70
N ALA A 146 3.14 -0.63 -9.67
CA ALA A 146 3.63 0.01 -10.89
C ALA A 146 4.59 -0.89 -11.69
N TYR A 147 5.46 -1.63 -10.99
CA TYR A 147 6.40 -2.57 -11.65
C TYR A 147 5.64 -3.72 -12.30
N VAL A 148 4.60 -4.22 -11.63
CA VAL A 148 3.75 -5.29 -12.13
C VAL A 148 2.93 -4.83 -13.33
N TYR A 149 2.40 -3.60 -13.33
CA TYR A 149 1.70 -3.05 -14.49
C TYR A 149 2.62 -2.93 -15.70
N MET A 150 3.88 -2.47 -15.53
CA MET A 150 4.88 -2.47 -16.60
C MET A 150 5.17 -3.87 -17.12
N MET A 151 5.24 -4.88 -16.25
CA MET A 151 5.46 -6.28 -16.65
C MET A 151 4.28 -6.82 -17.45
N ILE A 152 3.04 -6.57 -17.01
CA ILE A 152 1.82 -6.98 -17.71
C ILE A 152 1.77 -6.36 -19.10
N ASP A 153 2.03 -5.04 -19.22
CA ASP A 153 2.02 -4.33 -20.49
C ASP A 153 3.10 -4.87 -21.44
N ALA A 154 4.32 -5.09 -20.95
CA ALA A 154 5.41 -5.67 -21.75
C ALA A 154 5.10 -7.12 -22.21
N MET A 155 4.47 -7.94 -21.36
CA MET A 155 4.02 -9.28 -21.76
C MET A 155 2.93 -9.21 -22.82
N ALA A 156 2.00 -8.27 -22.70
CA ALA A 156 0.96 -8.04 -23.71
C ALA A 156 1.54 -7.56 -25.03
N ASP A 157 2.55 -6.66 -25.02
CA ASP A 157 3.28 -6.25 -26.21
C ASP A 157 3.96 -7.43 -26.91
N GLY A 158 4.58 -8.32 -26.14
CA GLY A 158 5.15 -9.56 -26.66
C GLY A 158 4.10 -10.46 -27.30
N GLY A 159 2.91 -10.57 -26.69
CA GLY A 159 1.76 -11.29 -27.27
C GLY A 159 1.33 -10.71 -28.62
N VAL A 160 1.21 -9.38 -28.70
CA VAL A 160 0.86 -8.67 -29.94
C VAL A 160 1.93 -8.87 -31.01
N LEU A 161 3.21 -8.80 -30.64
CA LEU A 161 4.32 -9.08 -31.57
C LEU A 161 4.23 -10.51 -32.14
N CYS A 162 3.71 -11.46 -31.36
CA CYS A 162 3.48 -12.84 -31.80
C CYS A 162 2.12 -13.06 -32.49
N GLY A 163 1.32 -11.99 -32.73
CA GLY A 163 0.09 -12.03 -33.50
C GLY A 163 -1.20 -12.11 -32.72
N LEU A 164 -1.18 -11.98 -31.38
CA LEU A 164 -2.41 -11.91 -30.58
C LEU A 164 -3.09 -10.54 -30.72
N PRO A 165 -4.43 -10.48 -30.67
CA PRO A 165 -5.14 -9.23 -30.46
C PRO A 165 -4.75 -8.58 -29.14
N ARG A 166 -4.65 -7.24 -29.09
CA ARG A 166 -4.21 -6.47 -27.91
C ARG A 166 -5.03 -6.81 -26.66
N GLU A 167 -6.34 -6.83 -26.75
CA GLU A 167 -7.25 -7.10 -25.64
C GLU A 167 -6.98 -8.48 -25.05
N VAL A 168 -6.90 -9.51 -25.87
CA VAL A 168 -6.60 -10.89 -25.45
C VAL A 168 -5.21 -10.97 -24.80
N ALA A 169 -4.21 -10.27 -25.37
CA ALA A 169 -2.84 -10.27 -24.83
C ALA A 169 -2.78 -9.65 -23.42
N ILE A 170 -3.50 -8.55 -23.17
CA ILE A 170 -3.60 -7.91 -21.85
C ILE A 170 -4.28 -8.84 -20.85
N GLU A 171 -5.41 -9.44 -21.18
CA GLU A 171 -6.14 -10.34 -20.29
C GLU A 171 -5.31 -11.57 -19.93
N LEU A 172 -4.64 -12.19 -20.89
CA LEU A 172 -3.76 -13.34 -20.66
C LEU A 172 -2.59 -12.97 -19.76
N ALA A 173 -1.95 -11.83 -20.00
CA ALA A 173 -0.82 -11.36 -19.19
C ALA A 173 -1.25 -11.08 -17.74
N ALA A 174 -2.33 -10.34 -17.56
CA ALA A 174 -2.86 -10.02 -16.23
C ALA A 174 -3.28 -11.28 -15.46
N GLN A 175 -4.01 -12.20 -16.09
CA GLN A 175 -4.43 -13.45 -15.46
C GLN A 175 -3.24 -14.35 -15.13
N THR A 176 -2.22 -14.37 -15.97
CA THR A 176 -0.98 -15.14 -15.71
C THR A 176 -0.25 -14.62 -14.47
N VAL A 177 -0.11 -13.29 -14.33
CA VAL A 177 0.52 -12.67 -13.15
C VAL A 177 -0.29 -12.95 -11.89
N LEU A 178 -1.61 -12.78 -11.96
CA LEU A 178 -2.50 -13.11 -10.83
C LEU A 178 -2.34 -14.57 -10.40
N GLY A 179 -2.38 -15.51 -11.34
CA GLY A 179 -2.24 -16.94 -11.06
C GLY A 179 -0.89 -17.29 -10.45
N ALA A 180 0.20 -16.73 -10.99
CA ALA A 180 1.54 -16.96 -10.46
C ALA A 180 1.71 -16.43 -9.04
N ALA A 181 1.25 -15.21 -8.75
CA ALA A 181 1.27 -14.63 -7.42
C ALA A 181 0.44 -15.46 -6.43
N LYS A 182 -0.77 -15.85 -6.82
CA LYS A 182 -1.65 -16.68 -6.00
C LYS A 182 -1.03 -18.04 -5.69
N THR A 183 -0.36 -18.67 -6.65
CA THR A 183 0.33 -19.94 -6.45
C THR A 183 1.44 -19.81 -5.39
N VAL A 184 2.23 -18.74 -5.40
CA VAL A 184 3.24 -18.47 -4.37
C VAL A 184 2.58 -18.36 -2.99
N LEU A 185 1.53 -17.58 -2.87
CA LEU A 185 0.85 -17.33 -1.59
C LEU A 185 0.19 -18.58 -1.01
N GLU A 186 -0.51 -19.36 -1.84
CA GLU A 186 -1.24 -20.55 -1.41
C GLU A 186 -0.33 -21.74 -1.10
N THR A 187 0.78 -21.89 -1.85
CA THR A 187 1.67 -23.05 -1.66
C THR A 187 2.80 -22.77 -0.68
N GLY A 188 3.16 -21.51 -0.44
CA GLY A 188 4.33 -21.11 0.35
C GLY A 188 5.65 -21.57 -0.26
N GLN A 189 5.67 -22.08 -1.50
CA GLN A 189 6.87 -22.55 -2.15
C GLN A 189 7.75 -21.37 -2.61
N HIS A 190 9.06 -21.59 -2.57
CA HIS A 190 10.00 -20.60 -3.08
C HIS A 190 9.75 -20.34 -4.58
N PRO A 191 9.73 -19.08 -5.03
CA PRO A 191 9.42 -18.74 -6.44
C PRO A 191 10.31 -19.45 -7.47
N ASP A 192 11.59 -19.69 -7.17
CA ASP A 192 12.47 -20.43 -8.09
C ASP A 192 12.09 -21.92 -8.23
N VAL A 193 11.56 -22.55 -7.18
CA VAL A 193 11.05 -23.93 -7.25
C VAL A 193 9.83 -23.98 -8.17
N LEU A 194 8.92 -23.02 -8.04
CA LEU A 194 7.74 -22.90 -8.92
C LEU A 194 8.15 -22.62 -10.36
N LYS A 195 9.12 -21.72 -10.58
CA LYS A 195 9.68 -21.46 -11.92
C LYS A 195 10.25 -22.75 -12.54
N ASP A 196 11.03 -23.51 -11.80
CA ASP A 196 11.63 -24.75 -12.31
C ASP A 196 10.58 -25.81 -12.64
N SER A 197 9.47 -25.87 -11.88
CA SER A 197 8.38 -26.81 -12.15
C SER A 197 7.67 -26.61 -13.50
N VAL A 198 7.74 -25.39 -14.05
CA VAL A 198 7.15 -25.06 -15.36
C VAL A 198 8.18 -24.98 -16.48
N CYS A 199 9.47 -25.23 -16.20
CA CYS A 199 10.58 -25.21 -17.16
C CYS A 199 10.94 -26.64 -17.59
N SER A 200 10.29 -27.16 -18.64
CA SER A 200 10.69 -28.45 -19.21
C SER A 200 12.01 -28.36 -20.00
N PRO A 201 12.82 -29.46 -20.04
CA PRO A 201 14.05 -29.50 -20.82
C PRO A 201 13.81 -29.18 -22.30
N GLY A 202 14.51 -28.13 -22.81
CA GLY A 202 14.37 -27.66 -24.20
C GLY A 202 13.01 -27.04 -24.54
N GLY A 203 12.17 -26.77 -23.53
CA GLY A 203 10.83 -26.23 -23.71
C GLY A 203 10.80 -24.72 -23.97
N THR A 204 9.61 -24.19 -24.29
CA THR A 204 9.40 -22.77 -24.57
C THR A 204 9.63 -21.88 -23.36
N THR A 205 9.31 -22.37 -22.17
CA THR A 205 9.45 -21.61 -20.92
C THR A 205 10.91 -21.31 -20.62
N ILE A 206 11.82 -22.30 -20.71
CA ILE A 206 13.23 -22.09 -20.40
C ILE A 206 13.90 -21.15 -21.41
N GLU A 207 13.49 -21.14 -22.68
CA GLU A 207 13.97 -20.16 -23.66
C GLU A 207 13.49 -18.72 -23.32
N GLY A 208 12.27 -18.58 -22.88
CA GLY A 208 11.75 -17.29 -22.38
C GLY A 208 12.50 -16.79 -21.13
N VAL A 209 12.73 -17.70 -20.17
CA VAL A 209 13.52 -17.38 -18.95
C VAL A 209 14.93 -16.95 -19.34
N ARG A 210 15.62 -17.67 -20.23
CA ARG A 210 16.94 -17.29 -20.73
C ARG A 210 16.95 -15.86 -21.31
N ALA A 211 15.96 -15.52 -22.14
CA ALA A 211 15.86 -14.20 -22.75
C ALA A 211 15.70 -13.09 -21.69
N LEU A 212 14.98 -13.34 -20.59
CA LEU A 212 14.84 -12.40 -19.47
C LEU A 212 16.14 -12.28 -18.66
N GLU A 213 16.82 -13.39 -18.38
CA GLU A 213 18.10 -13.38 -17.67
C GLU A 213 19.20 -12.66 -18.48
N ASP A 214 19.24 -12.83 -19.79
CA ASP A 214 20.15 -12.11 -20.70
C ASP A 214 19.95 -10.57 -20.64
N ARG A 215 18.79 -10.11 -20.18
CA ARG A 215 18.43 -8.70 -19.98
C ARG A 215 18.51 -8.25 -18.52
N ALA A 216 19.08 -9.07 -17.64
CA ALA A 216 19.28 -8.77 -16.22
C ALA A 216 17.98 -8.36 -15.48
N ILE A 217 16.85 -9.01 -15.80
CA ILE A 217 15.53 -8.68 -15.24
C ILE A 217 15.52 -8.68 -13.70
N ARG A 218 16.23 -9.62 -13.07
CA ARG A 218 16.33 -9.70 -11.60
C ARG A 218 16.97 -8.45 -11.01
N SER A 219 18.09 -8.01 -11.60
CA SER A 219 18.79 -6.80 -11.17
C SER A 219 17.90 -5.57 -11.33
N ALA A 220 17.14 -5.48 -12.42
CA ALA A 220 16.22 -4.37 -12.66
C ALA A 220 15.15 -4.26 -11.56
N PHE A 221 14.54 -5.36 -11.13
CA PHE A 221 13.58 -5.37 -10.02
C PHE A 221 14.23 -5.03 -8.68
N ILE A 222 15.40 -5.57 -8.38
CA ILE A 222 16.16 -5.26 -7.16
C ILE A 222 16.47 -3.77 -7.09
N ASP A 223 16.95 -3.19 -8.19
CA ASP A 223 17.31 -1.78 -8.27
C ASP A 223 16.07 -0.87 -8.17
N ALA A 224 14.93 -1.26 -8.76
CA ALA A 224 13.68 -0.52 -8.64
C ALA A 224 13.19 -0.45 -7.19
N VAL A 225 13.18 -1.58 -6.48
CA VAL A 225 12.80 -1.65 -5.05
C VAL A 225 13.75 -0.78 -4.23
N ARG A 226 15.07 -0.91 -4.43
CA ARG A 226 16.08 -0.13 -3.70
C ARG A 226 15.92 1.37 -3.95
N ALA A 227 15.77 1.80 -5.19
CA ALA A 227 15.61 3.21 -5.55
C ALA A 227 14.36 3.82 -4.90
N SER A 228 13.24 3.09 -4.88
CA SER A 228 12.00 3.51 -4.24
C SER A 228 12.17 3.62 -2.72
N ALA A 229 12.77 2.61 -2.07
CA ALA A 229 13.04 2.64 -0.63
C ALA A 229 13.97 3.80 -0.23
N GLU A 230 15.01 4.07 -1.02
CA GLU A 230 15.91 5.21 -0.80
C GLU A 230 15.20 6.56 -0.97
N ARG A 231 14.29 6.66 -1.93
CA ARG A 231 13.46 7.87 -2.11
C ARG A 231 12.51 8.06 -0.92
N SER A 232 11.84 7.00 -0.46
CA SER A 232 10.99 7.04 0.73
C SER A 232 11.75 7.57 1.94
N ARG A 233 12.94 7.01 2.20
CA ARG A 233 13.79 7.44 3.32
C ARG A 233 14.20 8.92 3.24
N ARG A 234 14.47 9.43 2.03
CA ARG A 234 14.80 10.86 1.84
C ARG A 234 13.58 11.75 2.08
N MET A 235 12.38 11.33 1.67
CA MET A 235 11.15 12.09 1.94
C MET A 235 10.87 12.22 3.43
N GLY A 236 11.10 11.17 4.21
CA GLY A 236 10.90 11.17 5.67
C GLY A 236 11.89 12.07 6.43
N LYS A 237 13.04 12.42 5.84
CA LYS A 237 14.04 13.29 6.48
C LYS A 237 13.85 14.77 6.20
N GLY A 238 12.79 15.15 5.49
CA GLY A 238 12.52 16.53 5.14
C GLY A 238 13.60 17.11 4.22
N ASN A 239 13.45 16.98 2.92
CA ASN A 239 14.24 17.76 1.97
C ASN A 239 13.76 19.18 1.93
#